data_efd8ec976b5680f312416c464778200a
#
_entry.id   efd8ec976b5680f312416c464778200a
#
_cell.length_a   1.000
_cell.length_b   1.000
_cell.length_c   1.000
_cell.angle_alpha   90.00
_cell.angle_beta   90.00
_cell.angle_gamma   90.00
#
_symmetry.space_group_name_H-M   'P 1'
#
loop_
_entity.id
_entity.type
_entity.pdbx_description
1 polymer ?
#
loop_
_entity_poly.entity_id
_entity_poly.type
_entity_poly.pdbx_seq_one_letter_code
_entity_poly.pdbx_strand_id
1 'polypeptide(L)'
;HIQVKKLLDSVVETLKPQIEAMHLNVYVNATEFTVFASLDHIKGIFYNLISNAIKYNKQNGRIDVVLKKNQKNMYFSVEDTGVGIAQEEQSRIFQRFYRVDKERSKTIPGTGLGLSIVKHVVYYYQGKIHLTSKEDVGTKITVELPIIVKEIPEN
;
A
#
# COMPACT_ATOMS: atom_id res chain seq x y z
N HIS A 1 -5.30 -20.18 -2.76
CA HIS A 1 -5.90 -19.15 -3.62
C HIS A 1 -6.50 -18.05 -2.76
N ILE A 2 -6.15 -16.79 -3.04
CA ILE A 2 -6.60 -15.63 -2.28
C ILE A 2 -7.56 -14.82 -3.14
N GLN A 3 -8.75 -14.55 -2.61
CA GLN A 3 -9.69 -13.60 -3.20
C GLN A 3 -9.27 -12.19 -2.77
N VAL A 4 -8.59 -11.49 -3.66
CA VAL A 4 -7.85 -10.28 -3.29
C VAL A 4 -8.73 -9.09 -2.92
N LYS A 5 -9.88 -8.91 -3.58
CA LYS A 5 -10.79 -7.81 -3.23
C LYS A 5 -11.39 -8.02 -1.84
N LYS A 6 -11.78 -9.25 -1.50
CA LYS A 6 -12.29 -9.57 -0.16
C LYS A 6 -11.23 -9.31 0.90
N LEU A 7 -9.99 -9.69 0.63
CA LEU A 7 -8.88 -9.41 1.54
C LEU A 7 -8.67 -7.89 1.70
N LEU A 8 -8.68 -7.15 0.60
CA LEU A 8 -8.56 -5.69 0.64
C LEU A 8 -9.69 -5.06 1.47
N ASP A 9 -10.92 -5.47 1.25
CA ASP A 9 -12.07 -4.95 2.00
C ASP A 9 -11.91 -5.21 3.51
N SER A 10 -11.39 -6.37 3.90
CA SER A 10 -11.14 -6.69 5.30
C SER A 10 -10.04 -5.81 5.92
N VAL A 11 -9.00 -5.50 5.15
CA VAL A 11 -7.92 -4.60 5.60
C VAL A 11 -8.45 -3.18 5.80
N VAL A 12 -9.23 -2.66 4.86
CA VAL A 12 -9.84 -1.33 4.98
C VAL A 12 -10.75 -1.27 6.20
N GLU A 13 -11.56 -2.30 6.43
CA GLU A 13 -12.43 -2.37 7.61
C GLU A 13 -11.63 -2.35 8.91
N THR A 14 -10.50 -3.07 8.97
CA THR A 14 -9.60 -3.07 10.12
C THR A 14 -9.05 -1.68 10.41
N LEU A 15 -8.78 -0.89 9.39
CA LEU A 15 -8.21 0.46 9.51
C LEU A 15 -9.25 1.57 9.64
N LYS A 16 -10.53 1.22 9.61
CA LYS A 16 -11.63 2.20 9.66
C LYS A 16 -11.57 3.15 10.86
N PRO A 17 -11.25 2.72 12.10
CA PRO A 17 -11.12 3.65 13.21
C PRO A 17 -10.10 4.76 12.97
N GLN A 18 -8.95 4.41 12.38
CA GLN A 18 -7.90 5.39 12.07
C GLN A 18 -8.33 6.35 10.94
N ILE A 19 -9.04 5.82 9.95
CA ILE A 19 -9.59 6.63 8.84
C ILE A 19 -10.59 7.64 9.39
N GLU A 20 -11.50 7.20 10.26
CA GLU A 20 -12.52 8.06 10.87
C GLU A 20 -11.91 9.10 11.79
N ALA A 21 -10.89 8.74 12.57
CA ALA A 21 -10.22 9.66 13.49
C ALA A 21 -9.60 10.88 12.77
N MET A 22 -9.17 10.70 11.52
CA MET A 22 -8.61 11.77 10.70
C MET A 22 -9.61 12.35 9.70
N HIS A 23 -10.85 11.88 9.69
CA HIS A 23 -11.89 12.30 8.75
C HIS A 23 -11.44 12.16 7.29
N LEU A 24 -10.75 11.05 6.98
CA LEU A 24 -10.26 10.81 5.63
C LEU A 24 -11.38 10.31 4.70
N ASN A 25 -11.31 10.73 3.45
CA ASN A 25 -12.16 10.22 2.38
C ASN A 25 -11.39 9.13 1.65
N VAL A 26 -11.83 7.88 1.75
CA VAL A 26 -11.18 6.72 1.12
C VAL A 26 -12.04 6.22 -0.03
N TYR A 27 -11.44 6.13 -1.20
CA TYR A 27 -12.08 5.62 -2.42
C TYR A 27 -11.37 4.36 -2.84
N VAL A 28 -12.11 3.26 -2.97
CA VAL A 28 -11.56 1.97 -3.37
C VAL A 28 -12.12 1.60 -4.74
N ASN A 29 -11.24 1.43 -5.71
CA ASN A 29 -11.56 0.94 -7.04
C ASN A 29 -10.86 -0.42 -7.22
N ALA A 30 -11.59 -1.50 -6.97
CA ALA A 30 -11.03 -2.84 -6.93
C ALA A 30 -11.81 -3.81 -7.80
N THR A 31 -11.09 -4.64 -8.54
CA THR A 31 -11.62 -5.76 -9.29
C THR A 31 -11.40 -7.05 -8.48
N GLU A 32 -12.41 -7.91 -8.41
CA GLU A 32 -12.24 -9.21 -7.74
C GLU A 32 -11.52 -10.19 -8.67
N PHE A 33 -10.47 -10.78 -8.14
CA PHE A 33 -9.74 -11.87 -8.79
C PHE A 33 -9.01 -12.70 -7.76
N THR A 34 -8.50 -13.84 -8.18
CA THR A 34 -7.81 -14.78 -7.31
C THR A 34 -6.33 -14.81 -7.67
N VAL A 35 -5.48 -14.83 -6.64
CA VAL A 35 -4.04 -15.02 -6.81
C VAL A 35 -3.58 -16.22 -5.99
N PHE A 36 -2.52 -16.87 -6.45
CA PHE A 36 -1.82 -17.91 -5.69
C PHE A 36 -0.59 -17.30 -5.02
N ALA A 37 -0.70 -17.04 -3.74
CA ALA A 37 0.36 -16.38 -2.97
C ALA A 37 0.15 -16.63 -1.47
N SER A 38 1.09 -16.23 -0.66
CA SER A 38 0.93 -16.22 0.79
C SER A 38 -0.05 -15.15 1.21
N LEU A 39 -1.04 -15.53 2.02
CA LEU A 39 -2.01 -14.58 2.58
C LEU A 39 -1.32 -13.47 3.36
N ASP A 40 -0.34 -13.80 4.19
CA ASP A 40 0.39 -12.82 5.00
C ASP A 40 1.16 -11.82 4.13
N HIS A 41 1.72 -12.28 3.02
CA HIS A 41 2.43 -11.41 2.09
C HIS A 41 1.49 -10.37 1.46
N ILE A 42 0.37 -10.80 0.92
CA ILE A 42 -0.57 -9.89 0.24
C ILE A 42 -1.25 -8.96 1.25
N LYS A 43 -1.68 -9.51 2.39
CA LYS A 43 -2.23 -8.71 3.48
C LYS A 43 -1.24 -7.66 3.97
N GLY A 44 0.04 -8.04 4.09
CA GLY A 44 1.11 -7.14 4.51
C GLY A 44 1.28 -5.96 3.56
N ILE A 45 1.23 -6.19 2.25
CA ILE A 45 1.27 -5.12 1.26
C ILE A 45 0.08 -4.18 1.42
N PHE A 46 -1.13 -4.71 1.45
CA PHE A 46 -2.35 -3.91 1.57
C PHE A 46 -2.36 -3.09 2.86
N TYR A 47 -2.11 -3.75 3.99
CA TYR A 47 -2.12 -3.12 5.29
C TYR A 47 -1.06 -2.02 5.40
N ASN A 48 0.18 -2.31 5.03
CA ASN A 48 1.27 -1.36 5.23
C ASN A 48 1.17 -0.14 4.32
N LEU A 49 0.74 -0.30 3.07
CA LEU A 49 0.57 0.84 2.16
C LEU A 49 -0.59 1.73 2.59
N ILE A 50 -1.74 1.15 2.96
CA ILE A 50 -2.90 1.92 3.40
C ILE A 50 -2.63 2.56 4.76
N SER A 51 -2.07 1.82 5.71
CA SER A 51 -1.71 2.35 7.03
C SER A 51 -0.76 3.54 6.92
N ASN A 52 0.24 3.46 6.04
CA ASN A 52 1.16 4.56 5.78
C ASN A 52 0.44 5.79 5.21
N ALA A 53 -0.46 5.57 4.24
CA ALA A 53 -1.24 6.65 3.64
C ALA A 53 -2.14 7.36 4.66
N ILE A 54 -2.62 6.64 5.66
CA ILE A 54 -3.39 7.22 6.77
C ILE A 54 -2.49 8.03 7.70
N LYS A 55 -1.39 7.44 8.16
CA LYS A 55 -0.49 8.05 9.16
C LYS A 55 0.10 9.37 8.70
N TYR A 56 0.48 9.46 7.43
CA TYR A 56 1.16 10.63 6.88
C TYR A 56 0.23 11.53 6.09
N ASN A 57 -1.08 11.32 6.19
CA ASN A 57 -2.07 12.20 5.58
C ASN A 57 -2.35 13.42 6.47
N LYS A 58 -3.09 14.35 5.93
CA LYS A 58 -3.61 15.51 6.66
C LYS A 58 -5.06 15.27 7.08
N GLN A 59 -5.55 16.00 8.06
CA GLN A 59 -6.97 15.98 8.45
C GLN A 59 -7.84 16.30 7.24
N ASN A 60 -8.94 15.56 7.09
CA ASN A 60 -9.88 15.69 5.99
C ASN A 60 -9.28 15.38 4.62
N GLY A 61 -8.15 14.68 4.59
CA GLY A 61 -7.47 14.31 3.36
C GLY A 61 -8.17 13.19 2.60
N ARG A 62 -7.51 12.72 1.53
CA ARG A 62 -8.05 11.72 0.62
C ARG A 62 -7.06 10.58 0.41
N ILE A 63 -7.60 9.37 0.25
CA ILE A 63 -6.83 8.19 -0.15
C ILE A 63 -7.57 7.51 -1.30
N ASP A 64 -6.87 7.25 -2.39
CA ASP A 64 -7.36 6.47 -3.51
C ASP A 64 -6.63 5.13 -3.55
N VAL A 65 -7.39 4.05 -3.45
CA VAL A 65 -6.88 2.67 -3.49
C VAL A 65 -7.36 2.02 -4.77
N VAL A 66 -6.43 1.47 -5.55
CA VAL A 66 -6.74 0.79 -6.81
C VAL A 66 -6.17 -0.61 -6.79
N LEU A 67 -6.99 -1.59 -7.11
CA LEU A 67 -6.59 -3.00 -7.24
C LEU A 67 -7.08 -3.52 -8.59
N LYS A 68 -6.14 -3.82 -9.47
CA LYS A 68 -6.41 -4.26 -10.83
C LYS A 68 -5.47 -5.38 -11.24
N LYS A 69 -5.79 -6.03 -12.34
CA LYS A 69 -4.93 -7.04 -12.94
C LYS A 69 -4.88 -6.90 -14.46
N ASN A 70 -3.83 -7.43 -15.04
CA ASN A 70 -3.81 -7.82 -16.44
C ASN A 70 -3.57 -9.34 -16.53
N GLN A 71 -3.17 -9.87 -17.69
CA GLN A 71 -2.98 -11.30 -17.87
C GLN A 71 -1.86 -11.90 -17.01
N LYS A 72 -0.88 -11.10 -16.59
CA LYS A 72 0.34 -11.56 -15.93
C LYS A 72 0.57 -10.99 -14.55
N ASN A 73 0.02 -9.82 -14.24
CA ASN A 73 0.37 -9.08 -13.05
C ASN A 73 -0.85 -8.60 -12.27
N MET A 74 -0.68 -8.53 -10.97
CA MET A 74 -1.55 -7.78 -10.08
C MET A 74 -0.97 -6.38 -9.88
N TYR A 75 -1.82 -5.36 -9.94
CA TYR A 75 -1.45 -3.97 -9.66
C TYR A 75 -2.22 -3.48 -8.45
N PHE A 76 -1.50 -2.97 -7.47
CA PHE A 76 -2.09 -2.37 -6.29
C PHE A 76 -1.45 -1.01 -6.07
N SER A 77 -2.27 0.05 -6.02
CA SER A 77 -1.75 1.39 -5.76
C SER A 77 -2.52 2.08 -4.65
N VAL A 78 -1.80 2.88 -3.88
CA VAL A 78 -2.36 3.75 -2.84
C VAL A 78 -1.81 5.14 -3.07
N GLU A 79 -2.71 6.11 -3.24
CA GLU A 79 -2.37 7.51 -3.42
C GLU A 79 -3.01 8.33 -2.31
N ASP A 80 -2.22 9.14 -1.65
CA ASP A 80 -2.69 10.01 -0.58
C ASP A 80 -2.44 11.49 -0.89
N THR A 81 -3.14 12.35 -0.15
CA THR A 81 -2.98 13.80 -0.22
C THR A 81 -2.19 14.34 0.96
N GLY A 82 -1.28 13.53 1.48
CA GLY A 82 -0.54 13.82 2.71
C GLY A 82 0.66 14.73 2.52
N VAL A 83 1.60 14.58 3.44
CA VAL A 83 2.79 15.45 3.51
C VAL A 83 3.76 15.26 2.36
N GLY A 84 3.65 14.16 1.62
CA GLY A 84 4.59 13.84 0.56
C GLY A 84 5.98 13.51 1.09
N ILE A 85 6.89 13.21 0.17
CA ILE A 85 8.27 12.84 0.48
C ILE A 85 9.19 13.70 -0.35
N ALA A 86 10.12 14.41 0.31
CA ALA A 86 11.14 15.18 -0.37
C ALA A 86 11.98 14.26 -1.28
N GLN A 87 12.33 14.74 -2.45
CA GLN A 87 13.02 13.94 -3.47
C GLN A 87 14.30 13.27 -2.93
N GLU A 88 15.06 13.98 -2.12
CA GLU A 88 16.31 13.47 -1.51
C GLU A 88 16.07 12.32 -0.53
N GLU A 89 14.85 12.16 -0.02
CA GLU A 89 14.49 11.10 0.93
C GLU A 89 13.91 9.86 0.24
N GLN A 90 13.44 9.99 -1.00
CA GLN A 90 12.65 8.94 -1.67
C GLN A 90 13.43 7.63 -1.87
N SER A 91 14.72 7.68 -2.04
CA SER A 91 15.56 6.48 -2.17
C SER A 91 15.71 5.69 -0.87
N ARG A 92 15.38 6.29 0.28
CA ARG A 92 15.63 5.72 1.61
C ARG A 92 14.38 5.21 2.31
N ILE A 93 13.18 5.57 1.84
CA ILE A 93 11.93 5.28 2.57
C ILE A 93 11.64 3.78 2.75
N PHE A 94 12.25 2.93 1.93
CA PHE A 94 12.10 1.47 2.04
C PHE A 94 13.14 0.82 2.93
N GLN A 95 14.07 1.59 3.52
CA GLN A 95 15.05 1.06 4.47
C GLN A 95 14.36 0.75 5.80
N ARG A 96 14.80 -0.33 6.45
CA ARG A 96 14.27 -0.70 7.78
C ARG A 96 14.55 0.42 8.78
N PHE A 97 13.53 0.73 9.59
CA PHE A 97 13.58 1.75 10.65
C PHE A 97 13.78 3.19 10.15
N TYR A 98 13.80 3.41 8.81
CA TYR A 98 13.92 4.76 8.28
C TYR A 98 12.59 5.51 8.40
N ARG A 99 12.65 6.76 8.87
CA ARG A 99 11.50 7.65 8.98
C ARG A 99 11.93 9.04 8.49
N VAL A 100 11.09 9.64 7.65
CA VAL A 100 11.41 10.92 6.97
C VAL A 100 11.54 12.08 7.96
N ASP A 101 10.67 12.15 8.96
CA ASP A 101 10.65 13.23 9.96
C ASP A 101 10.79 12.62 11.35
N LYS A 102 12.00 12.72 11.90
CA LYS A 102 12.29 12.17 13.22
C LYS A 102 11.56 12.89 14.36
N GLU A 103 11.32 14.19 14.23
CA GLU A 103 10.57 14.95 15.24
C GLU A 103 9.08 14.59 15.18
N ARG A 104 8.52 14.57 13.98
CA ARG A 104 7.13 14.18 13.74
C ARG A 104 6.91 12.71 14.06
N SER A 105 7.91 11.87 13.85
CA SER A 105 7.83 10.45 14.12
C SER A 105 7.72 10.11 15.61
N LYS A 106 8.07 11.03 16.51
CA LYS A 106 7.83 10.87 17.94
C LYS A 106 6.34 10.95 18.29
N THR A 107 5.55 11.66 17.48
CA THR A 107 4.11 11.83 17.68
C THR A 107 3.28 10.88 16.80
N ILE A 108 3.87 10.32 15.75
CA ILE A 108 3.22 9.36 14.84
C ILE A 108 3.70 7.96 15.20
N PRO A 109 2.81 7.07 15.72
CA PRO A 109 3.22 5.72 16.06
C PRO A 109 3.64 4.92 14.85
N GLY A 110 4.65 4.09 15.01
CA GLY A 110 5.14 3.20 13.96
C GLY A 110 6.60 2.85 14.16
N THR A 111 7.02 1.73 13.60
CA THR A 111 8.36 1.17 13.77
C THR A 111 9.32 1.52 12.64
N GLY A 112 8.83 2.10 11.52
CA GLY A 112 9.63 2.29 10.31
C GLY A 112 9.85 1.01 9.52
N LEU A 113 9.11 -0.05 9.80
CA LEU A 113 9.24 -1.35 9.13
C LEU A 113 8.25 -1.56 7.99
N GLY A 114 7.13 -0.81 7.94
CA GLY A 114 6.04 -1.07 7.01
C GLY A 114 6.47 -1.10 5.55
N LEU A 115 7.18 -0.07 5.08
CA LEU A 115 7.62 0.00 3.68
C LEU A 115 8.73 -0.99 3.37
N SER A 116 9.60 -1.31 4.32
CA SER A 116 10.63 -2.34 4.13
C SER A 116 10.02 -3.73 3.98
N ILE A 117 8.93 -4.00 4.70
CA ILE A 117 8.15 -5.24 4.54
C ILE A 117 7.57 -5.31 3.14
N VAL A 118 6.97 -4.23 2.65
CA VAL A 118 6.43 -4.17 1.28
C VAL A 118 7.53 -4.47 0.26
N LYS A 119 8.67 -3.81 0.37
CA LYS A 119 9.81 -4.04 -0.53
C LYS A 119 10.25 -5.50 -0.51
N HIS A 120 10.37 -6.08 0.69
CA HIS A 120 10.79 -7.49 0.84
C HIS A 120 9.82 -8.44 0.13
N VAL A 121 8.51 -8.26 0.33
CA VAL A 121 7.49 -9.10 -0.30
C VAL A 121 7.50 -8.93 -1.83
N VAL A 122 7.57 -7.70 -2.30
CA VAL A 122 7.63 -7.43 -3.75
C VAL A 122 8.85 -8.09 -4.38
N TYR A 123 9.99 -7.98 -3.71
CA TYR A 123 11.22 -8.61 -4.17
C TYR A 123 11.09 -10.15 -4.20
N TYR A 124 10.47 -10.72 -3.17
CA TYR A 124 10.23 -12.17 -3.10
C TYR A 124 9.44 -12.69 -4.32
N TYR A 125 8.45 -11.94 -4.79
CA TYR A 125 7.65 -12.31 -5.96
C TYR A 125 8.22 -11.80 -7.28
N GLN A 126 9.40 -11.22 -7.27
CA GLN A 126 10.04 -10.62 -8.46
C GLN A 126 9.20 -9.53 -9.10
N GLY A 127 8.49 -8.78 -8.27
CA GLY A 127 7.66 -7.66 -8.69
C GLY A 127 8.43 -6.34 -8.75
N LYS A 128 7.66 -5.25 -8.87
CA LYS A 128 8.19 -3.89 -8.97
C LYS A 128 7.41 -2.96 -8.06
N ILE A 129 8.10 -1.93 -7.55
CA ILE A 129 7.49 -0.83 -6.80
C ILE A 129 7.76 0.46 -7.56
N HIS A 130 6.73 1.27 -7.74
CA HIS A 130 6.83 2.59 -8.34
C HIS A 130 6.38 3.63 -7.31
N LEU A 131 7.21 4.63 -7.09
CA LEU A 131 6.93 5.73 -6.17
C LEU A 131 6.84 7.03 -6.94
N THR A 132 5.76 7.76 -6.73
CA THR A 132 5.61 9.15 -7.17
C THR A 132 5.19 9.97 -5.97
N SER A 133 5.95 10.98 -5.62
CA SER A 133 5.65 11.82 -4.46
C SER A 133 6.11 13.23 -4.69
N LYS A 134 5.35 14.18 -4.13
CA LYS A 134 5.71 15.58 -4.10
C LYS A 134 5.42 16.11 -2.70
N GLU A 135 6.43 16.75 -2.11
CA GLU A 135 6.33 17.33 -0.78
C GLU A 135 5.13 18.30 -0.70
N ASP A 136 4.36 18.22 0.38
CA ASP A 136 3.14 19.00 0.64
C ASP A 136 1.97 18.74 -0.33
N VAL A 137 2.10 17.79 -1.25
CA VAL A 137 1.03 17.40 -2.19
C VAL A 137 0.51 15.99 -1.90
N GLY A 138 1.40 15.02 -1.79
CA GLY A 138 1.03 13.66 -1.50
C GLY A 138 1.98 12.62 -2.09
N THR A 139 1.60 11.36 -1.91
CA THR A 139 2.41 10.21 -2.32
C THR A 139 1.55 9.15 -3.00
N LYS A 140 2.05 8.58 -4.08
CA LYS A 140 1.47 7.42 -4.73
C LYS A 140 2.51 6.31 -4.80
N ILE A 141 2.15 5.14 -4.25
CA ILE A 141 2.98 3.94 -4.34
C ILE A 141 2.19 2.88 -5.11
N THR A 142 2.79 2.33 -6.15
CA THR A 142 2.22 1.26 -6.96
C THR A 142 3.08 0.02 -6.85
N VAL A 143 2.45 -1.11 -6.52
CA VAL A 143 3.08 -2.42 -6.48
C VAL A 143 2.56 -3.23 -7.65
N GLU A 144 3.49 -3.84 -8.37
CA GLU A 144 3.20 -4.72 -9.49
C GLU A 144 3.78 -6.11 -9.19
N LEU A 145 2.91 -7.12 -9.12
CA LEU A 145 3.32 -8.49 -8.78
C LEU A 145 2.91 -9.48 -9.88
N PRO A 146 3.84 -10.31 -10.37
CA PRO A 146 3.55 -11.35 -11.39
C PRO A 146 3.00 -12.62 -10.74
N ILE A 147 1.86 -12.54 -10.05
CA ILE A 147 1.30 -13.63 -9.24
C ILE A 147 -0.13 -14.03 -9.62
N ILE A 148 -0.64 -13.60 -10.75
CA ILE A 148 -1.97 -14.00 -11.20
C ILE A 148 -1.91 -15.43 -11.70
N VAL A 149 -2.74 -16.29 -11.09
CA VAL A 149 -2.89 -17.66 -11.57
C VAL A 149 -3.66 -17.63 -12.87
N LYS A 150 -3.05 -18.16 -13.94
CA LYS A 150 -3.81 -18.46 -15.15
C LYS A 150 -4.79 -19.59 -14.81
N GLU A 151 -6.07 -19.35 -15.04
CA GLU A 151 -7.05 -20.44 -14.99
C GLU A 151 -6.57 -21.53 -15.95
N ILE A 152 -6.34 -22.71 -15.39
CA ILE A 152 -6.09 -23.87 -16.22
C ILE A 152 -7.43 -24.22 -16.84
N PRO A 153 -7.56 -24.18 -18.18
CA PRO A 153 -8.84 -24.55 -18.78
C PRO A 153 -9.17 -25.99 -18.36
N GLU A 154 -10.35 -26.17 -17.79
CA GLU A 154 -10.85 -27.52 -17.53
C GLU A 154 -10.96 -28.25 -18.86
N ASN A 155 -10.28 -29.37 -18.95
CA ASN A 155 -10.39 -30.25 -20.10
C ASN A 155 -11.68 -31.06 -20.03
#